data_e072bba272598ed59227ae281e7abd4f
#
_entry.id   e072bba272598ed59227ae281e7abd4f
#
_cell.length_a   1.000
_cell.length_b   1.000
_cell.length_c   1.000
_cell.angle_alpha   90.00
_cell.angle_beta   90.00
_cell.angle_gamma   90.00
#
_symmetry.space_group_name_H-M   'P 1'
#
loop_
_entity.id
_entity.type
_entity.pdbx_description
1 polymer ?
#
loop_
_entity_poly.entity_id
_entity_poly.type
_entity_poly.pdbx_seq_one_letter_code
_entity_poly.pdbx_strand_id
1 'polypeptide(L)'
;MKRFVIMMVGKTHSGKTSFAKELEDRVEQAVMIDQDTHALFLQDHYQKLVPKTGPNDLKHAITQTIVDYTVNDTDAHLILSNANLNRSSRTRLLNYYLDRGFTSIIVYFDLPESLLRKRIAIGNRDMGILRTSSSFEQVLDRQLRIGRMEEPSADEADHLFVIRELNNVGHVLDKVINTTQN
;
A
#
# COMPACT_ATOMS: atom_id res chain seq x y z
N MET A 1 -5.82 -4.62 -23.21
CA MET A 1 -4.84 -5.32 -22.33
C MET A 1 -5.51 -5.53 -20.98
N LYS A 2 -5.22 -6.64 -20.28
CA LYS A 2 -5.75 -6.91 -18.94
C LYS A 2 -5.05 -5.98 -17.94
N ARG A 3 -5.81 -5.19 -17.17
CA ARG A 3 -5.25 -4.28 -16.16
C ARG A 3 -5.31 -4.92 -14.78
N PHE A 4 -4.32 -4.62 -13.96
CA PHE A 4 -4.22 -5.16 -12.60
C PHE A 4 -4.23 -4.06 -11.56
N VAL A 5 -4.94 -4.30 -10.46
CA VAL A 5 -4.77 -3.56 -9.21
C VAL A 5 -4.03 -4.46 -8.21
N ILE A 6 -2.85 -4.04 -7.79
CA ILE A 6 -1.98 -4.79 -6.90
C ILE A 6 -1.96 -4.08 -5.54
N MET A 7 -2.63 -4.65 -4.56
CA MET A 7 -2.78 -4.06 -3.23
C MET A 7 -1.78 -4.67 -2.26
N MET A 8 -0.88 -3.82 -1.74
CA MET A 8 -0.02 -4.20 -0.62
C MET A 8 -0.83 -4.22 0.67
N VAL A 9 -0.69 -5.27 1.47
CA VAL A 9 -1.29 -5.37 2.81
C VAL A 9 -0.19 -5.70 3.82
N GLY A 10 -0.16 -4.97 4.94
CA GLY A 10 0.82 -5.25 6.00
C GLY A 10 1.10 -4.07 6.90
N LYS A 11 1.72 -4.37 8.03
CA LYS A 11 2.04 -3.40 9.08
C LYS A 11 3.17 -2.45 8.64
N THR A 12 3.37 -1.38 9.38
CA THR A 12 4.50 -0.46 9.17
C THR A 12 5.83 -1.20 9.17
N HIS A 13 6.83 -0.71 8.43
CA HIS A 13 8.17 -1.31 8.30
C HIS A 13 8.21 -2.75 7.75
N SER A 14 7.11 -3.27 7.18
CA SER A 14 7.11 -4.61 6.56
C SER A 14 7.82 -4.66 5.19
N GLY A 15 8.08 -3.51 4.55
CA GLY A 15 8.77 -3.45 3.26
C GLY A 15 7.85 -3.24 2.05
N LYS A 16 6.57 -2.94 2.26
CA LYS A 16 5.58 -2.69 1.19
C LYS A 16 6.03 -1.66 0.16
N THR A 17 6.49 -0.50 0.62
CA THR A 17 6.89 0.59 -0.27
C THR A 17 8.11 0.22 -1.12
N SER A 18 9.09 -0.50 -0.56
CA SER A 18 10.25 -0.99 -1.32
C SER A 18 9.83 -2.02 -2.38
N PHE A 19 8.95 -2.95 -2.01
CA PHE A 19 8.39 -3.93 -2.93
C PHE A 19 7.57 -3.26 -4.04
N ALA A 20 6.72 -2.29 -3.68
CA ALA A 20 5.88 -1.57 -4.62
C ALA A 20 6.71 -0.76 -5.63
N LYS A 21 7.81 -0.13 -5.19
CA LYS A 21 8.74 0.58 -6.08
C LYS A 21 9.44 -0.37 -7.05
N GLU A 22 9.98 -1.49 -6.55
CA GLU A 22 10.62 -2.47 -7.40
C GLU A 22 9.64 -3.10 -8.40
N LEU A 23 8.38 -3.29 -8.00
CA LEU A 23 7.33 -3.76 -8.88
C LEU A 23 7.00 -2.72 -9.97
N GLU A 24 6.88 -1.43 -9.59
CA GLU A 24 6.67 -0.32 -10.53
C GLU A 24 7.79 -0.22 -11.56
N ASP A 25 9.04 -0.37 -11.12
CA ASP A 25 10.23 -0.33 -12.00
C ASP A 25 10.28 -1.51 -12.99
N ARG A 26 9.69 -2.66 -12.66
CA ARG A 26 9.77 -3.91 -13.44
C ARG A 26 8.50 -4.24 -14.23
N VAL A 27 7.38 -3.62 -13.92
CA VAL A 27 6.10 -3.82 -14.62
C VAL A 27 5.83 -2.61 -15.50
N GLU A 28 5.82 -2.83 -16.81
CA GLU A 28 5.54 -1.77 -17.78
C GLU A 28 4.15 -1.17 -17.51
N GLN A 29 4.05 0.14 -17.60
CA GLN A 29 2.81 0.91 -17.37
C GLN A 29 2.20 0.74 -15.96
N ALA A 30 2.99 0.37 -14.95
CA ALA A 30 2.52 0.36 -13.57
C ALA A 30 2.69 1.74 -12.92
N VAL A 31 1.70 2.14 -12.11
CA VAL A 31 1.70 3.40 -11.35
C VAL A 31 1.49 3.09 -9.87
N MET A 32 2.45 3.51 -9.04
CA MET A 32 2.34 3.35 -7.59
C MET A 32 1.56 4.50 -6.95
N ILE A 33 0.54 4.16 -6.21
CA ILE A 33 -0.25 5.08 -5.39
C ILE A 33 0.17 4.92 -3.93
N ASP A 34 0.90 5.90 -3.42
CA ASP A 34 1.34 5.98 -2.02
C ASP A 34 0.87 7.29 -1.39
N GLN A 35 -0.09 7.20 -0.47
CA GLN A 35 -0.63 8.37 0.22
C GLN A 35 0.38 9.05 1.14
N ASP A 36 1.43 8.37 1.58
CA ASP A 36 2.50 8.97 2.38
C ASP A 36 3.33 9.94 1.51
N THR A 37 3.59 9.57 0.24
CA THR A 37 4.24 10.47 -0.73
C THR A 37 3.40 11.73 -0.98
N HIS A 38 2.08 11.61 -1.12
CA HIS A 38 1.20 12.78 -1.28
C HIS A 38 1.17 13.64 -0.01
N ALA A 39 1.22 13.02 1.17
CA ALA A 39 1.31 13.76 2.43
C ALA A 39 2.61 14.57 2.55
N LEU A 40 3.75 13.97 2.19
CA LEU A 40 5.06 14.65 2.18
C LEU A 40 5.06 15.79 1.15
N PHE A 41 4.59 15.55 -0.07
CA PHE A 41 4.45 16.59 -1.09
C PHE A 41 3.68 17.80 -0.58
N LEU A 42 2.56 17.58 0.10
CA LEU A 42 1.77 18.67 0.68
C LEU A 42 2.52 19.38 1.82
N GLN A 43 3.27 18.64 2.63
CA GLN A 43 4.07 19.22 3.71
C GLN A 43 5.22 20.08 3.18
N ASP A 44 5.87 19.64 2.12
CA ASP A 44 7.03 20.33 1.55
C ASP A 44 6.64 21.58 0.75
N HIS A 45 5.53 21.50 0.01
CA HIS A 45 5.14 22.58 -0.92
C HIS A 45 3.92 23.39 -0.47
N TYR A 46 3.04 22.82 0.35
CA TYR A 46 1.75 23.43 0.74
C TYR A 46 1.47 23.32 2.24
N GLN A 47 2.50 23.48 3.07
CA GLN A 47 2.42 23.32 4.53
C GLN A 47 1.26 24.09 5.19
N LYS A 48 0.95 25.29 4.68
CA LYS A 48 -0.14 26.13 5.20
C LYS A 48 -1.53 25.54 4.96
N LEU A 49 -1.67 24.62 4.00
CA LEU A 49 -2.92 23.92 3.69
C LEU A 49 -3.05 22.58 4.44
N VAL A 50 -1.97 22.10 5.07
CA VAL A 50 -2.02 20.87 5.86
C VAL A 50 -2.74 21.13 7.18
N PRO A 51 -3.87 20.44 7.48
CA PRO A 51 -4.62 20.70 8.70
C PRO A 51 -3.80 20.27 9.93
N LYS A 52 -3.84 21.09 10.99
CA LYS A 52 -3.16 20.77 12.26
C LYS A 52 -3.80 19.58 12.98
N THR A 53 -5.10 19.38 12.83
CA THR A 53 -5.89 18.32 13.45
C THR A 53 -6.91 17.77 12.45
N GLY A 54 -7.44 16.57 12.70
CA GLY A 54 -8.47 15.94 11.86
C GLY A 54 -7.92 15.31 10.56
N PRO A 55 -8.78 14.89 9.62
CA PRO A 55 -8.39 14.27 8.37
C PRO A 55 -7.62 15.23 7.46
N ASN A 56 -6.81 14.69 6.55
CA ASN A 56 -6.13 15.46 5.51
C ASN A 56 -6.90 15.27 4.19
N ASP A 57 -8.00 16.01 4.04
CA ASP A 57 -8.89 15.86 2.89
C ASP A 57 -8.20 16.22 1.57
N LEU A 58 -7.29 17.22 1.59
CA LEU A 58 -6.52 17.59 0.41
C LEU A 58 -5.62 16.44 -0.08
N LYS A 59 -4.97 15.71 0.86
CA LYS A 59 -4.20 14.50 0.51
C LYS A 59 -5.09 13.46 -0.17
N HIS A 60 -6.27 13.24 0.37
CA HIS A 60 -7.22 12.28 -0.22
C HIS A 60 -7.73 12.74 -1.58
N ALA A 61 -8.01 14.02 -1.75
CA ALA A 61 -8.44 14.58 -3.04
C ALA A 61 -7.35 14.43 -4.12
N ILE A 62 -6.08 14.75 -3.80
CA ILE A 62 -4.96 14.53 -4.74
C ILE A 62 -4.83 13.06 -5.10
N THR A 63 -4.85 12.17 -4.10
CA THR A 63 -4.79 10.73 -4.34
C THR A 63 -5.92 10.28 -5.26
N GLN A 64 -7.14 10.72 -4.99
CA GLN A 64 -8.31 10.34 -5.79
C GLN A 64 -8.20 10.86 -7.21
N THR A 65 -7.75 12.08 -7.42
CA THR A 65 -7.55 12.67 -8.76
C THR A 65 -6.55 11.84 -9.58
N ILE A 66 -5.43 11.42 -8.96
CA ILE A 66 -4.44 10.57 -9.64
C ILE A 66 -5.04 9.20 -9.98
N VAL A 67 -5.77 8.60 -9.04
CA VAL A 67 -6.44 7.31 -9.25
C VAL A 67 -7.46 7.42 -10.39
N ASP A 68 -8.31 8.43 -10.35
CA ASP A 68 -9.38 8.62 -11.36
C ASP A 68 -8.77 8.82 -12.75
N TYR A 69 -7.73 9.63 -12.87
CA TYR A 69 -7.02 9.81 -14.13
C TYR A 69 -6.40 8.49 -14.62
N THR A 70 -5.71 7.76 -13.73
CA THR A 70 -5.09 6.48 -14.09
C THR A 70 -6.12 5.46 -14.55
N VAL A 71 -7.25 5.38 -13.85
CA VAL A 71 -8.33 4.42 -14.15
C VAL A 71 -9.06 4.74 -15.45
N ASN A 72 -9.37 6.01 -15.68
CA ASN A 72 -10.29 6.43 -16.76
C ASN A 72 -9.57 6.84 -18.04
N ASP A 73 -8.33 7.35 -17.94
CA ASP A 73 -7.62 8.00 -19.04
C ASP A 73 -6.33 7.29 -19.44
N THR A 74 -5.99 6.14 -18.80
CA THR A 74 -4.81 5.35 -19.13
C THR A 74 -5.08 3.85 -19.13
N ASP A 75 -4.16 3.08 -19.68
CA ASP A 75 -4.14 1.60 -19.63
C ASP A 75 -3.26 1.06 -18.49
N ALA A 76 -2.85 1.90 -17.54
CA ALA A 76 -1.89 1.54 -16.52
C ALA A 76 -2.43 0.54 -15.49
N HIS A 77 -1.53 -0.28 -14.97
CA HIS A 77 -1.74 -1.06 -13.75
C HIS A 77 -1.63 -0.15 -12.52
N LEU A 78 -2.31 -0.48 -11.44
CA LEU A 78 -2.24 0.26 -10.19
C LEU A 78 -1.57 -0.56 -9.08
N ILE A 79 -0.64 0.06 -8.36
CA ILE A 79 0.01 -0.52 -7.18
C ILE A 79 -0.36 0.33 -5.96
N LEU A 80 -1.15 -0.23 -5.04
CA LEU A 80 -1.65 0.47 -3.85
C LEU A 80 -0.75 0.17 -2.65
N SER A 81 0.13 1.11 -2.28
CA SER A 81 1.23 0.90 -1.32
C SER A 81 0.88 1.23 0.14
N ASN A 82 -0.38 1.37 0.52
CA ASN A 82 -0.79 1.65 1.89
C ASN A 82 -0.83 0.40 2.77
N ALA A 83 -1.12 0.58 4.08
CA ALA A 83 -1.18 -0.55 5.03
C ALA A 83 -2.34 -1.52 4.75
N ASN A 84 -3.49 -1.00 4.37
CA ASN A 84 -4.70 -1.73 3.93
C ASN A 84 -5.15 -2.85 4.90
N LEU A 85 -5.05 -2.63 6.22
CA LEU A 85 -5.27 -3.67 7.22
C LEU A 85 -6.76 -3.98 7.47
N ASN A 86 -7.67 -3.04 7.21
CA ASN A 86 -9.10 -3.22 7.45
C ASN A 86 -9.76 -3.94 6.26
N ARG A 87 -10.37 -5.11 6.52
CA ARG A 87 -10.99 -5.96 5.49
C ARG A 87 -12.11 -5.24 4.73
N SER A 88 -13.02 -4.59 5.42
CA SER A 88 -14.15 -3.89 4.79
C SER A 88 -13.67 -2.78 3.84
N SER A 89 -12.62 -2.04 4.24
CA SER A 89 -11.99 -1.02 3.39
C SER A 89 -11.29 -1.63 2.17
N ARG A 90 -10.58 -2.77 2.34
CA ARG A 90 -9.94 -3.48 1.22
C ARG A 90 -10.98 -3.95 0.22
N THR A 91 -12.01 -4.65 0.69
CA THR A 91 -13.08 -5.18 -0.18
C THR A 91 -13.76 -4.07 -0.98
N ARG A 92 -14.13 -2.96 -0.31
CA ARG A 92 -14.73 -1.82 -1.00
C ARG A 92 -13.81 -1.23 -2.06
N LEU A 93 -12.52 -1.11 -1.76
CA LEU A 93 -11.54 -0.55 -2.69
C LEU A 93 -11.27 -1.49 -3.86
N LEU A 94 -11.14 -2.79 -3.63
CA LEU A 94 -10.97 -3.79 -4.69
C LEU A 94 -12.20 -3.85 -5.59
N ASN A 95 -13.41 -3.87 -5.04
CA ASN A 95 -14.64 -3.85 -5.84
C ASN A 95 -14.72 -2.64 -6.76
N TYR A 96 -14.28 -1.45 -6.29
CA TYR A 96 -14.21 -0.26 -7.14
C TYR A 96 -13.39 -0.48 -8.42
N TYR A 97 -12.26 -1.22 -8.33
CA TYR A 97 -11.42 -1.54 -9.49
C TYR A 97 -11.96 -2.73 -10.30
N LEU A 98 -12.49 -3.76 -9.65
CA LEU A 98 -13.10 -4.91 -10.32
C LEU A 98 -14.27 -4.47 -11.22
N ASP A 99 -15.13 -3.56 -10.73
CA ASP A 99 -16.24 -2.98 -11.50
C ASP A 99 -15.76 -2.20 -12.74
N ARG A 100 -14.45 -1.88 -12.81
CA ARG A 100 -13.77 -1.19 -13.91
C ARG A 100 -12.87 -2.09 -14.75
N GLY A 101 -13.02 -3.40 -14.59
CA GLY A 101 -12.34 -4.42 -15.39
C GLY A 101 -10.90 -4.71 -15.00
N PHE A 102 -10.47 -4.31 -13.78
CA PHE A 102 -9.18 -4.72 -13.25
C PHE A 102 -9.24 -6.14 -12.69
N THR A 103 -8.13 -6.86 -12.80
CA THR A 103 -7.89 -8.09 -12.02
C THR A 103 -7.15 -7.72 -10.74
N SER A 104 -7.58 -8.27 -9.61
CA SER A 104 -7.07 -7.93 -8.30
C SER A 104 -5.96 -8.89 -7.84
N ILE A 105 -4.90 -8.30 -7.27
CA ILE A 105 -3.81 -9.03 -6.61
C ILE A 105 -3.63 -8.45 -5.22
N ILE A 106 -3.61 -9.29 -4.19
CA ILE A 106 -3.16 -8.91 -2.84
C ILE A 106 -1.76 -9.48 -2.61
N VAL A 107 -0.84 -8.62 -2.14
CA VAL A 107 0.46 -9.03 -1.59
C VAL A 107 0.46 -8.74 -0.10
N TYR A 108 0.36 -9.78 0.71
CA TYR A 108 0.28 -9.70 2.16
C TYR A 108 1.64 -9.94 2.82
N PHE A 109 2.11 -8.96 3.58
CA PHE A 109 3.34 -9.02 4.36
C PHE A 109 3.03 -9.47 5.79
N ASP A 110 3.05 -10.78 6.01
CA ASP A 110 2.85 -11.44 7.30
C ASP A 110 4.19 -11.67 8.00
N LEU A 111 4.85 -10.58 8.37
CA LEU A 111 6.18 -10.64 9.00
C LEU A 111 6.08 -10.63 10.53
N PRO A 112 6.99 -11.32 11.24
CA PRO A 112 7.03 -11.35 12.70
C PRO A 112 7.18 -9.95 13.32
N GLU A 113 6.45 -9.71 14.42
CA GLU A 113 6.49 -8.44 15.15
C GLU A 113 7.92 -8.05 15.57
N SER A 114 8.71 -9.01 16.04
CA SER A 114 10.11 -8.79 16.46
C SER A 114 10.98 -8.21 15.34
N LEU A 115 10.74 -8.64 14.09
CA LEU A 115 11.43 -8.10 12.93
C LEU A 115 10.98 -6.66 12.63
N LEU A 116 9.68 -6.38 12.73
CA LEU A 116 9.15 -5.03 12.50
C LEU A 116 9.68 -4.03 13.53
N ARG A 117 9.71 -4.39 14.82
CA ARG A 117 10.29 -3.56 15.88
C ARG A 117 11.78 -3.33 15.66
N LYS A 118 12.54 -4.36 15.29
CA LYS A 118 13.97 -4.20 14.95
C LYS A 118 14.16 -3.21 13.79
N ARG A 119 13.33 -3.27 12.76
CA ARG A 119 13.38 -2.35 11.62
C ARG A 119 13.00 -0.93 11.99
N ILE A 120 12.05 -0.74 12.90
CA ILE A 120 11.70 0.58 13.43
C ILE A 120 12.89 1.19 14.18
N ALA A 121 13.54 0.40 15.04
CA ALA A 121 14.64 0.87 15.87
C ALA A 121 15.88 1.32 15.08
N ILE A 122 16.14 0.69 13.92
CA ILE A 122 17.30 1.03 13.06
C ILE A 122 16.93 1.89 11.84
N GLY A 123 15.64 2.09 11.61
CA GLY A 123 15.15 2.79 10.42
C GLY A 123 15.24 4.31 10.53
N ASN A 124 15.54 4.98 9.42
CA ASN A 124 15.58 6.45 9.28
C ASN A 124 14.38 6.96 8.48
N ARG A 125 13.20 6.33 8.62
CA ARG A 125 12.01 6.77 7.91
C ARG A 125 11.57 8.13 8.43
N ASP A 126 11.24 9.05 7.51
CA ASP A 126 10.77 10.38 7.83
C ASP A 126 9.52 10.32 8.74
N MET A 127 9.61 10.98 9.89
CA MET A 127 8.51 11.08 10.85
C MET A 127 7.49 12.14 10.48
N GLY A 128 7.78 12.99 9.50
CA GLY A 128 6.86 14.04 9.02
C GLY A 128 5.52 13.53 8.52
N ILE A 129 5.46 12.26 8.12
CA ILE A 129 4.19 11.59 7.75
C ILE A 129 3.30 11.25 8.96
N LEU A 130 3.86 11.26 10.18
CA LEU A 130 3.11 10.93 11.40
C LEU A 130 2.33 12.18 11.87
N ARG A 131 1.01 12.09 11.83
CA ARG A 131 0.12 13.16 12.29
C ARG A 131 -0.56 12.87 13.63
N THR A 132 -0.90 11.60 13.85
CA THR A 132 -1.70 11.12 14.99
C THR A 132 -0.92 10.22 15.94
N SER A 133 0.34 9.94 15.64
CA SER A 133 1.24 9.11 16.46
C SER A 133 2.57 9.82 16.59
N SER A 134 3.18 9.77 17.77
CA SER A 134 4.48 10.39 18.03
C SER A 134 5.67 9.52 17.60
N SER A 135 5.41 8.23 17.28
CA SER A 135 6.46 7.29 16.83
C SER A 135 5.88 6.18 15.96
N PHE A 136 6.74 5.53 15.17
CA PHE A 136 6.36 4.34 14.40
C PHE A 136 6.05 3.11 15.29
N GLU A 137 6.58 3.06 16.51
CA GLU A 137 6.20 2.05 17.50
C GLU A 137 4.73 2.16 17.87
N GLN A 138 4.23 3.36 18.15
CA GLN A 138 2.82 3.58 18.40
C GLN A 138 1.94 3.22 17.19
N VAL A 139 2.43 3.48 15.97
CA VAL A 139 1.76 3.04 14.74
C VAL A 139 1.69 1.52 14.69
N LEU A 140 2.81 0.84 14.95
CA LEU A 140 2.87 -0.63 14.95
C LEU A 140 1.93 -1.22 16.01
N ASP A 141 1.94 -0.72 17.25
CA ASP A 141 1.08 -1.21 18.32
C ASP A 141 -0.41 -1.08 17.97
N ARG A 142 -0.80 0.02 17.36
CA ARG A 142 -2.17 0.20 16.85
C ARG A 142 -2.49 -0.81 15.75
N GLN A 143 -1.58 -1.02 14.81
CA GLN A 143 -1.76 -1.93 13.69
C GLN A 143 -1.78 -3.40 14.12
N LEU A 144 -1.04 -3.78 15.16
CA LEU A 144 -1.07 -5.13 15.73
C LEU A 144 -2.44 -5.50 16.30
N ARG A 145 -3.15 -4.52 16.88
CA ARG A 145 -4.52 -4.73 17.38
C ARG A 145 -5.51 -4.98 16.26
N ILE A 146 -5.41 -4.23 15.17
CA ILE A 146 -6.29 -4.36 13.99
C ILE A 146 -5.92 -5.63 13.20
N GLY A 147 -4.64 -5.83 12.90
CA GLY A 147 -4.17 -6.87 11.98
C GLY A 147 -4.41 -8.31 12.41
N ARG A 148 -4.61 -8.58 13.73
CA ARG A 148 -4.97 -9.92 14.22
C ARG A 148 -6.38 -10.36 13.84
N MET A 149 -7.25 -9.42 13.49
CA MET A 149 -8.68 -9.66 13.27
C MET A 149 -9.06 -9.66 11.79
N GLU A 150 -8.15 -9.20 10.89
CA GLU A 150 -8.52 -8.90 9.50
C GLU A 150 -7.44 -9.27 8.49
N GLU A 151 -6.80 -10.45 8.68
CA GLU A 151 -5.85 -10.98 7.70
C GLU A 151 -6.54 -11.21 6.34
N PRO A 152 -5.82 -10.92 5.23
CA PRO A 152 -6.37 -11.22 3.91
C PRO A 152 -6.63 -12.71 3.72
N SER A 153 -7.77 -13.03 3.13
CA SER A 153 -8.17 -14.38 2.75
C SER A 153 -8.24 -14.53 1.23
N ALA A 154 -8.16 -15.76 0.75
CA ALA A 154 -8.09 -16.06 -0.68
C ALA A 154 -9.33 -15.64 -1.48
N ASP A 155 -10.45 -15.39 -0.79
CA ASP A 155 -11.71 -14.93 -1.39
C ASP A 155 -11.79 -13.41 -1.56
N GLU A 156 -10.77 -12.64 -1.08
CA GLU A 156 -10.77 -11.17 -1.18
C GLU A 156 -10.25 -10.65 -2.54
N ALA A 157 -9.48 -11.45 -3.29
CA ALA A 157 -8.88 -11.05 -4.55
C ALA A 157 -8.72 -12.24 -5.50
N ASP A 158 -8.54 -11.96 -6.81
CA ASP A 158 -8.28 -13.02 -7.80
C ASP A 158 -6.96 -13.76 -7.50
N HIS A 159 -5.96 -13.07 -6.95
CA HIS A 159 -4.70 -13.65 -6.54
C HIS A 159 -4.28 -13.14 -5.16
N LEU A 160 -3.82 -14.04 -4.28
CA LEU A 160 -3.26 -13.73 -2.98
C LEU A 160 -1.85 -14.31 -2.87
N PHE A 161 -0.86 -13.44 -2.63
CA PHE A 161 0.53 -13.82 -2.32
C PHE A 161 0.87 -13.43 -0.90
N VAL A 162 1.51 -14.32 -0.14
CA VAL A 162 1.86 -14.07 1.27
C VAL A 162 3.37 -14.13 1.45
N ILE A 163 3.94 -13.10 2.06
CA ILE A 163 5.36 -12.99 2.42
C ILE A 163 5.49 -13.16 3.92
N ARG A 164 6.00 -14.31 4.38
CA ARG A 164 6.26 -14.60 5.81
C ARG A 164 7.72 -14.45 6.20
N GLU A 165 8.62 -14.49 5.22
CA GLU A 165 10.06 -14.41 5.42
C GLU A 165 10.70 -13.50 4.38
N LEU A 166 11.79 -12.81 4.76
CA LEU A 166 12.47 -11.85 3.88
C LEU A 166 13.13 -12.49 2.66
N ASN A 167 13.58 -13.72 2.77
CA ASN A 167 14.17 -14.49 1.67
C ASN A 167 13.14 -14.81 0.56
N ASN A 168 11.85 -14.76 0.87
CA ASN A 168 10.77 -15.02 -0.10
C ASN A 168 10.33 -13.79 -0.88
N VAL A 169 10.81 -12.59 -0.54
CA VAL A 169 10.36 -11.34 -1.15
C VAL A 169 10.60 -11.35 -2.66
N GLY A 170 11.83 -11.68 -3.11
CA GLY A 170 12.17 -11.72 -4.54
C GLY A 170 11.33 -12.75 -5.31
N HIS A 171 11.14 -13.95 -4.73
CA HIS A 171 10.32 -14.98 -5.36
C HIS A 171 8.85 -14.57 -5.53
N VAL A 172 8.28 -13.90 -4.52
CA VAL A 172 6.90 -13.38 -4.61
C VAL A 172 6.82 -12.25 -5.62
N LEU A 173 7.82 -11.37 -5.67
CA LEU A 173 7.89 -10.30 -6.67
C LEU A 173 7.86 -10.86 -8.08
N ASP A 174 8.70 -11.87 -8.38
CA ASP A 174 8.72 -12.52 -9.69
C ASP A 174 7.38 -13.18 -10.04
N LYS A 175 6.71 -13.80 -9.07
CA LYS A 175 5.36 -14.37 -9.27
C LYS A 175 4.33 -13.30 -9.61
N VAL A 176 4.34 -12.16 -8.92
CA VAL A 176 3.41 -11.06 -9.20
C VAL A 176 3.66 -10.53 -10.60
N ILE A 177 4.93 -10.29 -10.99
CA ILE A 177 5.29 -9.83 -12.34
C ILE A 177 4.79 -10.81 -13.40
N ASN A 178 5.08 -12.10 -13.24
CA ASN A 178 4.63 -13.12 -14.19
C ASN A 178 3.08 -13.18 -14.30
N THR A 179 2.37 -12.89 -13.20
CA THR A 179 0.90 -12.84 -13.22
C THR A 179 0.39 -11.64 -14.01
N THR A 180 1.09 -10.51 -14.00
CA THR A 180 0.70 -9.31 -14.76
C THR A 180 1.02 -9.39 -16.25
N GLN A 181 1.87 -10.32 -16.66
CA GLN A 181 2.28 -10.51 -18.06
C GLN A 181 1.46 -11.57 -18.81
N ASN A 182 0.62 -12.35 -18.10
CA ASN A 182 -0.26 -13.39 -18.67
C ASN A 182 -1.73 -12.91 -18.68
#